data_ce0283f6d6bb46b43a39f049865b6990
#
_entry.id   ce0283f6d6bb46b43a39f049865b6990
#
_cell.length_a   1.000
_cell.length_b   1.000
_cell.length_c   1.000
_cell.angle_alpha   90.00
_cell.angle_beta   90.00
_cell.angle_gamma   90.00
#
_symmetry.space_group_name_H-M   'P 1'
#
loop_
_entity.id
_entity.type
_entity.pdbx_description
1 polymer ?
#
loop_
_entity_poly.entity_id
_entity_poly.type
_entity_poly.pdbx_seq_one_letter_code
_entity_poly.pdbx_strand_id
1 'polypeptide(L)'
;LFEDLLQRHLEARGYQVERVMNLTDVDDKTIRGSRESGRRLADFTAVYKDAFFQDLDTLRIKRAQHFPAATEPRYIERMIAMIQQLESQGIAYQAEDKSVYFRLSKFPDYGKLAHLNLEELRPTGRIANDEYEKESIGDFALWKAWDEKDGDVAWDSPWGRGRPGWHIECSAMATA
;
A
#
# COMPACT_ATOMS: atom_id res chain seq x y z
N LEU A 1 16.51 -9.97 -1.37
CA LEU A 1 17.46 -11.02 -1.00
C LEU A 1 16.79 -12.11 -0.16
N PHE A 2 16.13 -11.79 0.94
CA PHE A 2 15.54 -12.78 1.84
C PHE A 2 14.51 -13.66 1.13
N GLU A 3 13.59 -13.07 0.41
CA GLU A 3 12.55 -13.74 -0.36
C GLU A 3 13.15 -14.61 -1.47
N ASP A 4 14.25 -14.17 -2.11
CA ASP A 4 14.95 -14.95 -3.11
C ASP A 4 15.59 -16.21 -2.52
N LEU A 5 16.22 -16.09 -1.35
CA LEU A 5 16.77 -17.24 -0.64
C LEU A 5 15.67 -18.24 -0.24
N LEU A 6 14.56 -17.73 0.29
CA LEU A 6 13.41 -18.57 0.64
C LEU A 6 12.84 -19.28 -0.59
N GLN A 7 12.65 -18.55 -1.70
CA GLN A 7 12.17 -19.14 -2.95
C GLN A 7 13.11 -20.25 -3.43
N ARG A 8 14.42 -20.00 -3.50
CA ARG A 8 15.40 -21.00 -3.93
C ARG A 8 15.41 -22.23 -3.02
N HIS A 9 15.26 -22.01 -1.71
CA HIS A 9 15.17 -23.12 -0.75
C HIS A 9 13.93 -23.98 -0.99
N LEU A 10 12.77 -23.36 -1.15
CA LEU A 10 11.50 -24.05 -1.41
C LEU A 10 11.57 -24.82 -2.74
N GLU A 11 12.08 -24.19 -3.80
CA GLU A 11 12.27 -24.84 -5.11
C GLU A 11 13.23 -26.05 -5.02
N ALA A 12 14.34 -25.91 -4.27
CA ALA A 12 15.26 -27.01 -4.03
C ALA A 12 14.63 -28.18 -3.25
N ARG A 13 13.55 -27.92 -2.51
CA ARG A 13 12.73 -28.93 -1.82
C ARG A 13 11.61 -29.48 -2.70
N GLY A 14 11.52 -29.10 -3.98
CA GLY A 14 10.55 -29.57 -4.94
C GLY A 14 9.21 -28.81 -4.96
N TYR A 15 9.10 -27.68 -4.26
CA TYR A 15 7.91 -26.85 -4.33
C TYR A 15 7.91 -25.99 -5.60
N GLN A 16 6.72 -25.80 -6.16
CA GLN A 16 6.48 -24.75 -7.15
C GLN A 16 6.20 -23.45 -6.40
N VAL A 17 6.94 -22.40 -6.70
CA VAL A 17 6.81 -21.11 -6.02
C VAL A 17 6.37 -20.05 -7.01
N GLU A 18 5.22 -19.47 -6.77
CA GLU A 18 4.73 -18.27 -7.45
C GLU A 18 4.88 -17.08 -6.51
N ARG A 19 5.64 -16.08 -6.94
CA ARG A 19 5.95 -14.91 -6.14
C ARG A 19 5.38 -13.65 -6.77
N VAL A 20 4.69 -12.88 -5.95
CA VAL A 20 4.22 -11.54 -6.27
C VAL A 20 5.07 -10.53 -5.49
N MET A 21 5.59 -9.52 -6.16
CA MET A 21 6.32 -8.42 -5.54
C MET A 21 5.73 -7.09 -6.00
N ASN A 22 5.01 -6.43 -5.12
CA ASN A 22 4.36 -5.17 -5.44
C ASN A 22 5.37 -4.02 -5.61
N LEU A 23 5.04 -3.10 -6.51
CA LEU A 23 5.73 -1.84 -6.71
C LEU A 23 4.84 -0.73 -6.17
N THR A 24 5.25 -0.17 -5.02
CA THR A 24 4.58 0.99 -4.41
C THR A 24 5.05 2.25 -5.13
N ASP A 25 4.37 2.60 -6.20
CA ASP A 25 4.71 3.74 -7.06
C ASP A 25 3.83 4.98 -6.79
N VAL A 26 3.04 4.94 -5.71
CA VAL A 26 2.27 6.07 -5.20
C VAL A 26 2.31 6.09 -3.67
N ASP A 27 2.91 7.12 -3.11
CA ASP A 27 2.89 7.45 -1.69
C ASP A 27 3.20 8.95 -1.50
N ASP A 28 3.15 9.45 -0.25
CA ASP A 28 3.42 10.86 0.05
C ASP A 28 4.83 11.31 -0.40
N LYS A 29 5.82 10.40 -0.39
CA LYS A 29 7.20 10.71 -0.78
C LYS A 29 7.36 10.76 -2.29
N THR A 30 6.78 9.79 -3.02
CA THR A 30 6.84 9.74 -4.48
C THR A 30 6.07 10.91 -5.10
N ILE A 31 4.90 11.26 -4.56
CA ILE A 31 4.12 12.43 -4.98
C ILE A 31 4.93 13.72 -4.76
N ARG A 32 5.47 13.92 -3.57
CA ARG A 32 6.30 15.08 -3.28
C ARG A 32 7.51 15.16 -4.20
N GLY A 33 8.27 14.07 -4.36
CA GLY A 33 9.45 14.03 -5.22
C GLY A 33 9.13 14.29 -6.70
N SER A 34 8.02 13.79 -7.22
CA SER A 34 7.58 14.06 -8.59
C SER A 34 7.28 15.56 -8.78
N ARG A 35 6.56 16.17 -7.85
CA ARG A 35 6.25 17.62 -7.88
C ARG A 35 7.50 18.49 -7.77
N GLU A 36 8.39 18.21 -6.84
CA GLU A 36 9.65 18.95 -6.65
C GLU A 36 10.55 18.85 -7.89
N SER A 37 10.51 17.71 -8.60
CA SER A 37 11.27 17.52 -9.84
C SER A 37 10.57 18.05 -11.09
N GLY A 38 9.32 18.55 -11.00
CA GLY A 38 8.50 19.00 -12.13
C GLY A 38 8.13 17.88 -13.10
N ARG A 39 8.12 16.61 -12.66
CA ARG A 39 7.79 15.42 -13.48
C ARG A 39 6.43 14.87 -13.10
N ARG A 40 5.75 14.23 -14.05
CA ARG A 40 4.57 13.41 -13.71
C ARG A 40 5.00 12.23 -12.83
N LEU A 41 4.11 11.77 -11.95
CA LEU A 41 4.39 10.66 -11.04
C LEU A 41 4.93 9.41 -11.78
N ALA A 42 4.29 9.04 -12.89
CA ALA A 42 4.69 7.87 -13.69
C ALA A 42 6.14 8.00 -14.22
N ASP A 43 6.51 9.19 -14.74
CA ASP A 43 7.85 9.44 -15.29
C ASP A 43 8.90 9.49 -14.17
N PHE A 44 8.52 10.00 -13.00
CA PHE A 44 9.39 10.04 -11.82
C PHE A 44 9.67 8.65 -11.28
N THR A 45 8.63 7.82 -11.11
CA THR A 45 8.77 6.48 -10.52
C THR A 45 9.38 5.47 -11.50
N ALA A 46 9.22 5.66 -12.82
CA ALA A 46 9.82 4.79 -13.84
C ALA A 46 11.33 4.65 -13.67
N VAL A 47 12.03 5.75 -13.40
CA VAL A 47 13.50 5.75 -13.20
C VAL A 47 13.91 4.83 -12.05
N TYR A 48 13.16 4.85 -10.95
CA TYR A 48 13.43 4.01 -9.78
C TYR A 48 13.02 2.55 -10.01
N LYS A 49 11.95 2.30 -10.77
CA LYS A 49 11.57 0.95 -11.19
C LYS A 49 12.65 0.32 -12.05
N ASP A 50 13.18 1.07 -13.03
CA ASP A 50 14.27 0.60 -13.90
C ASP A 50 15.54 0.29 -13.08
N ALA A 51 15.94 1.20 -12.18
CA ALA A 51 17.07 0.98 -11.29
C ALA A 51 16.88 -0.26 -10.41
N PHE A 52 15.69 -0.44 -9.83
CA PHE A 52 15.35 -1.62 -9.04
C PHE A 52 15.53 -2.92 -9.84
N PHE A 53 15.05 -2.98 -11.09
CA PHE A 53 15.22 -4.17 -11.93
C PHE A 53 16.67 -4.41 -12.31
N GLN A 54 17.46 -3.37 -12.56
CA GLN A 54 18.90 -3.48 -12.78
C GLN A 54 19.64 -4.03 -11.55
N ASP A 55 19.24 -3.59 -10.36
CA ASP A 55 19.80 -4.11 -9.10
C ASP A 55 19.46 -5.58 -8.89
N LEU A 56 18.23 -6.02 -9.19
CA LEU A 56 17.87 -7.43 -9.14
C LEU A 56 18.76 -8.28 -10.05
N ASP A 57 19.00 -7.82 -11.29
CA ASP A 57 19.82 -8.52 -12.26
C ASP A 57 21.30 -8.55 -11.84
N THR A 58 21.84 -7.42 -11.37
CA THR A 58 23.22 -7.29 -10.87
C THR A 58 23.47 -8.23 -9.68
N LEU A 59 22.53 -8.33 -8.77
CA LEU A 59 22.60 -9.19 -7.59
C LEU A 59 22.19 -10.64 -7.89
N ARG A 60 21.82 -10.96 -9.14
CA ARG A 60 21.31 -12.28 -9.56
C ARG A 60 20.15 -12.78 -8.72
N ILE A 61 19.27 -11.85 -8.29
CA ILE A 61 18.04 -12.16 -7.59
C ILE A 61 17.01 -12.66 -8.62
N LYS A 62 16.37 -13.79 -8.37
CA LYS A 62 15.28 -14.27 -9.23
C LYS A 62 14.18 -13.22 -9.27
N ARG A 63 13.76 -12.83 -10.47
CA ARG A 63 12.59 -11.97 -10.61
C ARG A 63 11.33 -12.72 -10.15
N ALA A 64 10.42 -12.02 -9.49
CA ALA A 64 9.09 -12.53 -9.21
C ALA A 64 8.34 -12.76 -10.54
N GLN A 65 7.33 -13.60 -10.53
CA GLN A 65 6.46 -13.81 -11.70
C GLN A 65 5.58 -12.59 -11.97
N HIS A 66 5.22 -11.86 -10.89
CA HIS A 66 4.33 -10.71 -10.97
C HIS A 66 4.93 -9.51 -10.24
N PHE A 67 4.89 -8.34 -10.88
CA PHE A 67 5.28 -7.05 -10.32
C PHE A 67 4.15 -6.03 -10.50
N PRO A 68 3.03 -6.19 -9.76
CA PRO A 68 1.92 -5.25 -9.81
C PRO A 68 2.38 -3.87 -9.31
N ALA A 69 1.99 -2.80 -10.03
CA ALA A 69 2.20 -1.43 -9.60
C ALA A 69 0.90 -0.83 -9.06
N ALA A 70 0.99 -0.12 -7.93
CA ALA A 70 -0.19 0.38 -7.22
C ALA A 70 -1.02 1.37 -8.08
N THR A 71 -0.37 2.10 -9.00
CA THR A 71 -1.06 3.04 -9.90
C THR A 71 -1.77 2.40 -11.09
N GLU A 72 -1.62 1.09 -11.34
CA GLU A 72 -2.32 0.44 -12.45
C GLU A 72 -3.83 0.43 -12.21
N PRO A 73 -4.65 0.83 -13.22
CA PRO A 73 -6.11 0.98 -13.06
C PRO A 73 -6.80 -0.24 -12.45
N ARG A 74 -6.42 -1.44 -12.90
CA ARG A 74 -6.99 -2.70 -12.39
C ARG A 74 -6.79 -2.89 -10.89
N TYR A 75 -5.65 -2.43 -10.35
CA TYR A 75 -5.38 -2.56 -8.92
C TYR A 75 -6.06 -1.46 -8.11
N ILE A 76 -6.18 -0.25 -8.66
CA ILE A 76 -7.02 0.82 -8.08
C ILE A 76 -8.46 0.33 -7.93
N GLU A 77 -9.05 -0.24 -8.99
CA GLU A 77 -10.40 -0.81 -8.94
C GLU A 77 -10.51 -1.95 -7.90
N ARG A 78 -9.49 -2.80 -7.83
CA ARG A 78 -9.44 -3.90 -6.85
C ARG A 78 -9.36 -3.40 -5.41
N MET A 79 -8.54 -2.36 -5.16
CA MET A 79 -8.45 -1.71 -3.85
C MET A 79 -9.79 -1.11 -3.44
N ILE A 80 -10.44 -0.36 -4.34
CA ILE A 80 -11.77 0.21 -4.09
C ILE A 80 -12.78 -0.89 -3.76
N ALA A 81 -12.84 -1.96 -4.54
CA ALA A 81 -13.75 -3.07 -4.28
C ALA A 81 -13.50 -3.75 -2.92
N MET A 82 -12.22 -3.93 -2.55
CA MET A 82 -11.84 -4.50 -1.25
C MET A 82 -12.24 -3.59 -0.09
N ILE A 83 -12.06 -2.28 -0.21
CA ILE A 83 -12.46 -1.31 0.80
C ILE A 83 -13.98 -1.31 0.97
N GLN A 84 -14.76 -1.32 -0.13
CA GLN A 84 -16.22 -1.42 -0.08
C GLN A 84 -16.69 -2.69 0.66
N GLN A 85 -15.99 -3.82 0.44
CA GLN A 85 -16.28 -5.05 1.17
C GLN A 85 -16.02 -4.90 2.66
N LEU A 86 -14.91 -4.26 3.05
CA LEU A 86 -14.61 -3.97 4.47
C LEU A 86 -15.63 -3.04 5.11
N GLU A 87 -16.10 -2.01 4.38
CA GLU A 87 -17.19 -1.13 4.85
C GLU A 87 -18.50 -1.90 5.06
N SER A 88 -18.87 -2.76 4.12
CA SER A 88 -20.09 -3.57 4.24
C SER A 88 -20.08 -4.49 5.47
N GLN A 89 -18.90 -4.86 5.94
CA GLN A 89 -18.68 -5.65 7.16
C GLN A 89 -18.53 -4.79 8.42
N GLY A 90 -18.56 -3.46 8.31
CA GLY A 90 -18.35 -2.53 9.41
C GLY A 90 -16.91 -2.47 9.94
N ILE A 91 -15.95 -3.00 9.16
CA ILE A 91 -14.51 -3.02 9.48
C ILE A 91 -13.82 -1.75 8.98
N ALA A 92 -14.35 -1.11 7.95
CA ALA A 92 -13.88 0.19 7.48
C ALA A 92 -14.99 1.24 7.67
N TYR A 93 -14.59 2.51 7.74
CA TYR A 93 -15.48 3.65 7.88
C TYR A 93 -14.92 4.87 7.17
N GLN A 94 -15.82 5.73 6.68
CA GLN A 94 -15.45 7.03 6.15
C GLN A 94 -15.46 8.07 7.27
N ALA A 95 -14.38 8.86 7.40
CA ALA A 95 -14.28 9.96 8.36
C ALA A 95 -14.81 11.28 7.76
N GLU A 96 -14.84 12.36 8.56
CA GLU A 96 -15.33 13.67 8.15
C GLU A 96 -14.49 14.29 7.02
N ASP A 97 -13.18 14.01 6.99
CA ASP A 97 -12.24 14.41 5.94
C ASP A 97 -12.46 13.65 4.61
N LYS A 98 -13.45 12.73 4.56
CA LYS A 98 -13.78 11.84 3.44
C LYS A 98 -12.77 10.73 3.17
N SER A 99 -11.70 10.63 3.95
CA SER A 99 -10.81 9.48 3.91
C SER A 99 -11.49 8.25 4.52
N VAL A 100 -11.06 7.05 4.10
CA VAL A 100 -11.59 5.79 4.63
C VAL A 100 -10.52 5.10 5.44
N TYR A 101 -10.88 4.68 6.64
CA TYR A 101 -9.99 4.05 7.61
C TYR A 101 -10.40 2.63 7.94
N PHE A 102 -9.41 1.79 8.23
CA PHE A 102 -9.62 0.47 8.84
C PHE A 102 -9.81 0.63 10.33
N ARG A 103 -10.91 0.06 10.87
CA ARG A 103 -11.26 0.11 12.29
C ARG A 103 -10.67 -1.07 13.03
N LEU A 104 -9.53 -0.86 13.71
CA LEU A 104 -8.84 -1.92 14.46
C LEU A 104 -9.71 -2.57 15.53
N SER A 105 -10.58 -1.80 16.19
CA SER A 105 -11.47 -2.31 17.25
C SER A 105 -12.44 -3.40 16.77
N LYS A 106 -12.68 -3.51 15.45
CA LYS A 106 -13.52 -4.54 14.83
C LYS A 106 -12.75 -5.78 14.38
N PHE A 107 -11.43 -5.79 14.54
CA PHE A 107 -10.57 -6.90 14.16
C PHE A 107 -9.73 -7.39 15.35
N PRO A 108 -10.32 -8.19 16.25
CA PRO A 108 -9.70 -8.54 17.54
C PRO A 108 -8.41 -9.37 17.42
N ASP A 109 -8.19 -9.97 16.25
CA ASP A 109 -6.97 -10.75 15.97
C ASP A 109 -5.82 -9.92 15.40
N TYR A 110 -6.04 -8.60 15.18
CA TYR A 110 -4.99 -7.72 14.67
C TYR A 110 -3.79 -7.69 15.62
N GLY A 111 -2.61 -7.81 15.04
CA GLY A 111 -1.35 -7.78 15.79
C GLY A 111 -0.93 -9.11 16.45
N LYS A 112 -1.79 -10.14 16.50
CA LYS A 112 -1.45 -11.44 17.11
C LYS A 112 -0.20 -12.08 16.49
N LEU A 113 -0.10 -12.07 15.14
CA LEU A 113 1.05 -12.63 14.45
C LEU A 113 2.37 -11.89 14.74
N ALA A 114 2.28 -10.57 14.85
CA ALA A 114 3.44 -9.71 15.10
C ALA A 114 3.69 -9.47 16.60
N HIS A 115 2.91 -10.09 17.48
CA HIS A 115 2.96 -9.90 18.95
C HIS A 115 2.87 -8.41 19.35
N LEU A 116 2.03 -7.64 18.64
CA LEU A 116 1.84 -6.22 18.91
C LEU A 116 0.94 -6.03 20.14
N ASN A 117 1.39 -5.22 21.09
CA ASN A 117 0.54 -4.71 22.15
C ASN A 117 -0.13 -3.43 21.67
N LEU A 118 -1.40 -3.52 21.29
CA LEU A 118 -2.16 -2.38 20.75
C LEU A 118 -2.38 -1.27 21.78
N GLU A 119 -2.39 -1.61 23.08
CA GLU A 119 -2.52 -0.63 24.17
C GLU A 119 -1.26 0.24 24.34
N GLU A 120 -0.12 -0.26 23.93
CA GLU A 120 1.17 0.45 23.99
C GLU A 120 1.50 1.21 22.69
N LEU A 121 0.66 1.17 21.68
CA LEU A 121 0.84 1.95 20.45
C LEU A 121 0.70 3.45 20.77
N ARG A 122 1.83 4.06 21.17
CA ARG A 122 1.94 5.51 21.28
C ARG A 122 2.12 6.11 19.89
N PRO A 123 1.67 7.35 19.66
CA PRO A 123 1.98 8.08 18.44
C PRO A 123 3.50 8.20 18.31
N THR A 124 4.13 7.28 17.57
CA THR A 124 5.52 7.46 17.15
C THR A 124 5.50 8.39 15.93
N GLY A 125 6.57 9.16 15.72
CA GLY A 125 6.64 10.15 14.64
C GLY A 125 6.33 9.64 13.22
N ARG A 126 6.20 8.30 13.01
CA ARG A 126 5.70 7.70 11.78
C ARG A 126 4.17 7.71 11.68
N ILE A 127 3.47 7.66 12.82
CA ILE A 127 2.00 7.75 12.90
C ILE A 127 1.56 9.22 12.94
N ALA A 128 2.41 10.13 13.44
CA ALA A 128 2.14 11.55 13.49
C ALA A 128 2.10 12.24 12.10
N ASN A 129 2.49 11.55 11.03
CA ASN A 129 2.34 12.08 9.67
C ASN A 129 0.93 11.91 9.10
N ASP A 130 0.08 11.11 9.73
CA ASP A 130 -1.33 11.03 9.41
C ASP A 130 -2.08 12.03 10.31
N GLU A 131 -2.09 13.30 9.95
CA GLU A 131 -2.87 14.39 10.58
C GLU A 131 -4.37 14.29 10.24
N TYR A 132 -4.97 13.07 10.36
CA TYR A 132 -6.35 12.83 9.97
C TYR A 132 -7.25 12.59 11.18
N GLU A 133 -8.52 12.91 11.02
CA GLU A 133 -9.57 12.72 12.03
C GLU A 133 -9.96 11.24 12.14
N LYS A 134 -9.14 10.46 12.84
CA LYS A 134 -9.38 9.04 13.10
C LYS A 134 -10.24 8.85 14.37
N GLU A 135 -11.12 7.86 14.36
CA GLU A 135 -11.84 7.47 15.58
C GLU A 135 -10.89 6.90 16.66
N SER A 136 -9.77 6.29 16.24
CA SER A 136 -8.75 5.72 17.12
C SER A 136 -7.35 5.95 16.58
N ILE A 137 -6.37 6.14 17.47
CA ILE A 137 -4.96 6.32 17.11
C ILE A 137 -4.39 5.14 16.33
N GLY A 138 -4.91 3.94 16.57
CA GLY A 138 -4.46 2.71 15.89
C GLY A 138 -5.02 2.53 14.47
N ASP A 139 -6.12 3.19 14.12
CA ASP A 139 -6.74 3.04 12.82
C ASP A 139 -5.83 3.59 11.71
N PHE A 140 -5.85 2.98 10.54
CA PHE A 140 -4.99 3.36 9.43
C PHE A 140 -5.78 3.59 8.15
N ALA A 141 -5.28 4.50 7.29
CA ALA A 141 -5.94 4.87 6.06
C ALA A 141 -5.93 3.74 5.03
N LEU A 142 -7.09 3.43 4.47
CA LEU A 142 -7.29 2.56 3.31
C LEU A 142 -7.45 3.37 2.03
N TRP A 143 -8.11 4.53 2.12
CA TRP A 143 -8.27 5.50 1.04
C TRP A 143 -8.04 6.90 1.61
N LYS A 144 -7.14 7.66 1.03
CA LYS A 144 -6.87 9.04 1.43
C LYS A 144 -7.64 9.98 0.50
N ALA A 145 -8.48 10.84 1.06
CA ALA A 145 -9.13 11.89 0.31
C ALA A 145 -8.08 12.82 -0.32
N TRP A 146 -8.37 13.32 -1.51
CA TRP A 146 -7.47 14.22 -2.21
C TRP A 146 -7.27 15.53 -1.44
N ASP A 147 -6.04 16.01 -1.40
CA ASP A 147 -5.69 17.34 -0.95
C ASP A 147 -4.79 18.06 -2.00
N GLU A 148 -4.50 19.35 -1.79
CA GLU A 148 -3.67 20.14 -2.70
C GLU A 148 -2.23 19.62 -2.81
N LYS A 149 -1.74 18.88 -1.82
CA LYS A 149 -0.40 18.28 -1.82
C LYS A 149 -0.30 17.11 -2.80
N ASP A 150 -1.42 16.47 -3.13
CA ASP A 150 -1.47 15.37 -4.08
C ASP A 150 -1.42 15.84 -5.56
N GLY A 151 -1.76 17.12 -5.80
CA GLY A 151 -1.73 17.70 -7.16
C GLY A 151 -2.69 16.99 -8.12
N ASP A 152 -2.16 16.41 -9.19
CA ASP A 152 -2.90 15.65 -10.19
C ASP A 152 -3.01 14.14 -9.87
N VAL A 153 -2.35 13.68 -8.81
CA VAL A 153 -2.31 12.27 -8.42
C VAL A 153 -3.56 11.93 -7.61
N ALA A 154 -4.61 11.53 -8.28
CA ALA A 154 -5.85 11.07 -7.66
C ALA A 154 -6.69 10.23 -8.61
N TRP A 155 -7.53 9.38 -8.06
CA TRP A 155 -8.50 8.54 -8.74
C TRP A 155 -9.91 8.80 -8.19
N ASP A 156 -10.92 8.61 -9.04
CA ASP A 156 -12.30 8.67 -8.61
C ASP A 156 -12.67 7.40 -7.81
N SER A 157 -13.44 7.59 -6.75
CA SER A 157 -13.92 6.51 -5.90
C SER A 157 -15.33 6.81 -5.38
N PRO A 158 -16.03 5.85 -4.76
CA PRO A 158 -17.33 6.08 -4.13
C PRO A 158 -17.27 7.13 -2.99
N TRP A 159 -16.11 7.33 -2.39
CA TRP A 159 -15.90 8.28 -1.29
C TRP A 159 -15.48 9.67 -1.78
N GLY A 160 -15.30 9.81 -3.08
CA GLY A 160 -14.78 11.00 -3.73
C GLY A 160 -13.39 10.79 -4.31
N ARG A 161 -12.84 11.86 -4.85
CA ARG A 161 -11.51 11.86 -5.43
C ARG A 161 -10.43 11.67 -4.37
N GLY A 162 -9.45 10.79 -4.62
CA GLY A 162 -8.40 10.47 -3.66
C GLY A 162 -7.43 9.42 -4.17
N ARG A 163 -6.73 8.76 -3.26
CA ARG A 163 -5.73 7.75 -3.56
C ARG A 163 -5.70 6.62 -2.53
N PRO A 164 -5.17 5.42 -2.87
CA PRO A 164 -5.06 4.34 -1.91
C PRO A 164 -4.16 4.72 -0.74
N GLY A 165 -4.50 4.20 0.44
CA GLY A 165 -3.61 4.12 1.58
C GLY A 165 -2.60 2.99 1.39
N TRP A 166 -1.42 3.11 1.98
CA TRP A 166 -0.33 2.16 1.79
C TRP A 166 -0.69 0.71 2.15
N HIS A 167 -1.51 0.51 3.18
CA HIS A 167 -1.81 -0.83 3.69
C HIS A 167 -2.71 -1.69 2.78
N ILE A 168 -3.62 -1.07 2.01
CA ILE A 168 -4.52 -1.83 1.13
C ILE A 168 -3.83 -2.34 -0.13
N GLU A 169 -2.75 -1.69 -0.56
CA GLU A 169 -2.05 -1.99 -1.79
C GLU A 169 -1.58 -3.45 -1.83
N CYS A 170 -0.80 -3.88 -0.83
CA CYS A 170 -0.27 -5.24 -0.79
C CYS A 170 -1.38 -6.29 -0.79
N SER A 171 -2.45 -6.06 -0.02
CA SER A 171 -3.56 -7.01 0.08
C SER A 171 -4.32 -7.15 -1.24
N ALA A 172 -4.61 -6.03 -1.90
CA ALA A 172 -5.34 -6.04 -3.16
C ALA A 172 -4.49 -6.60 -4.31
N MET A 173 -3.20 -6.22 -4.38
CA MET A 173 -2.31 -6.62 -5.46
C MET A 173 -1.89 -8.09 -5.38
N ALA A 174 -1.71 -8.63 -4.17
CA ALA A 174 -1.32 -10.04 -3.99
C ALA A 174 -2.48 -11.03 -4.20
N THR A 175 -3.73 -10.56 -4.20
CA THR A 175 -4.94 -11.39 -4.35
C THR A 175 -5.68 -11.17 -5.67
N ALA A 176 -5.09 -10.46 -6.60
CA ALA A 176 -5.69 -10.11 -7.90
C ALA A 176 -5.44 -11.17 -8.99
#